data_6ff5da46ae7a032975fe09e01d5cbd74
#
_entry.id   6ff5da46ae7a032975fe09e01d5cbd74
#
_cell.length_a   1.000
_cell.length_b   1.000
_cell.length_c   1.000
_cell.angle_alpha   90.00
_cell.angle_beta   90.00
_cell.angle_gamma   90.00
#
_symmetry.space_group_name_H-M   'P 1'
#
loop_
_entity.id
_entity.type
_entity.pdbx_description
1 polymer ?
#
loop_
_entity_poly.entity_id
_entity_poly.type
_entity_poly.pdbx_seq_one_letter_code
_entity_poly.pdbx_strand_id
1 'polypeptide(L)'
;MIINFFKYRYIAFGFSIILLFLSVILFIYKNLNLGIDFKGGIMIEAKFNNTPNISSLRQKIDNLNIGNSEIQEFGDPQIILFKLESNSQDGQENNSIIEQFKKSIGEKVDYRRIEFVGPKVGSELKMIAIKAILFSLIAMFIYIWFRFSGWQFGLGALIA
;
A
#
# COMPACT_ATOMS: atom_id res chain seq x y z
N MET A 1 23.79 -8.85 40.00
CA MET A 1 23.50 -7.44 39.70
C MET A 1 22.00 -7.35 39.36
N ILE A 2 21.17 -6.87 40.29
CA ILE A 2 19.71 -6.79 40.06
C ILE A 2 19.45 -5.45 39.38
N ILE A 3 19.10 -5.48 38.09
CA ILE A 3 18.77 -4.27 37.33
C ILE A 3 17.33 -3.87 37.70
N ASN A 4 17.17 -2.71 38.31
CA ASN A 4 15.89 -2.18 38.73
C ASN A 4 15.18 -1.49 37.53
N PHE A 5 14.50 -2.28 36.69
CA PHE A 5 13.80 -1.78 35.48
C PHE A 5 12.73 -0.73 35.79
N PHE A 6 12.09 -0.80 36.94
CA PHE A 6 11.05 0.16 37.34
C PHE A 6 11.55 1.58 37.56
N LYS A 7 12.86 1.78 37.79
CA LYS A 7 13.46 3.11 37.96
C LYS A 7 13.35 3.98 36.69
N TYR A 8 13.39 3.34 35.53
CA TYR A 8 13.40 4.01 34.22
C TYR A 8 12.02 4.10 33.56
N ARG A 9 10.96 3.68 34.26
CA ARG A 9 9.59 3.62 33.68
C ARG A 9 9.12 4.96 33.09
N TYR A 10 9.39 6.09 33.74
CA TYR A 10 8.96 7.40 33.26
C TYR A 10 9.73 7.84 32.01
N ILE A 11 11.01 7.48 31.90
CA ILE A 11 11.82 7.73 30.70
C ILE A 11 11.29 6.89 29.53
N ALA A 12 10.98 5.61 29.78
CA ALA A 12 10.39 4.73 28.77
C ALA A 12 9.02 5.23 28.30
N PHE A 13 8.15 5.66 29.22
CA PHE A 13 6.87 6.27 28.87
C PHE A 13 7.04 7.56 28.07
N GLY A 14 7.91 8.45 28.47
CA GLY A 14 8.20 9.69 27.75
C GLY A 14 8.69 9.41 26.32
N PHE A 15 9.59 8.45 26.16
CA PHE A 15 10.10 8.05 24.86
C PHE A 15 8.99 7.45 23.97
N SER A 16 8.14 6.57 24.52
CA SER A 16 7.00 5.99 23.78
C SER A 16 6.00 7.05 23.34
N ILE A 17 5.69 8.01 24.19
CA ILE A 17 4.80 9.13 23.86
C ILE A 17 5.38 9.98 22.73
N ILE A 18 6.67 10.31 22.80
CA ILE A 18 7.35 11.07 21.72
C ILE A 18 7.31 10.31 20.40
N LEU A 19 7.58 9.00 20.40
CA LEU A 19 7.50 8.17 19.19
C LEU A 19 6.09 8.15 18.63
N LEU A 20 5.07 8.05 19.47
CA LEU A 20 3.66 8.04 19.06
C LEU A 20 3.29 9.37 18.39
N PHE A 21 3.63 10.50 19.01
CA PHE A 21 3.40 11.82 18.41
C PHE A 21 4.15 11.99 17.09
N LEU A 22 5.42 11.57 17.03
CA LEU A 22 6.22 11.63 15.83
C LEU A 22 5.60 10.78 14.70
N SER A 23 5.10 9.59 15.02
CA SER A 23 4.40 8.71 14.09
C SER A 23 3.14 9.37 13.52
N VAL A 24 2.31 9.98 14.38
CA VAL A 24 1.09 10.69 13.95
C VAL A 24 1.44 11.89 13.07
N ILE A 25 2.46 12.67 13.43
CA ILE A 25 2.91 13.81 12.61
C ILE A 25 3.39 13.33 11.23
N LEU A 26 4.22 12.29 11.18
CA LEU A 26 4.72 11.73 9.92
C LEU A 26 3.57 11.16 9.07
N PHE A 27 2.59 10.54 9.69
CA PHE A 27 1.41 10.01 9.02
C PHE A 27 0.59 11.12 8.33
N ILE A 28 0.37 12.23 9.04
CA ILE A 28 -0.37 13.40 8.51
C ILE A 28 0.45 14.10 7.41
N TYR A 29 1.77 14.20 7.59
CA TYR A 29 2.63 14.97 6.67
C TYR A 29 2.95 14.20 5.38
N LYS A 30 3.23 12.90 5.48
CA LYS A 30 3.64 12.09 4.31
C LYS A 30 2.49 11.40 3.57
N ASN A 31 1.28 11.33 4.15
CA ASN A 31 0.19 10.49 3.66
C ASN A 31 0.59 9.01 3.52
N LEU A 32 -0.40 8.14 3.37
CA LEU A 32 -0.17 6.73 3.10
C LEU A 32 0.12 6.51 1.61
N ASN A 33 1.17 5.76 1.33
CA ASN A 33 1.43 5.24 0.00
C ASN A 33 0.48 4.06 -0.25
N LEU A 34 -0.72 4.38 -0.75
CA LEU A 34 -1.75 3.38 -1.03
C LEU A 34 -1.45 2.69 -2.36
N GLY A 35 -1.65 1.37 -2.41
CA GLY A 35 -1.58 0.61 -3.65
C GLY A 35 -2.69 0.99 -4.65
N ILE A 36 -2.55 0.50 -5.88
CA ILE A 36 -3.52 0.73 -6.97
C ILE A 36 -4.93 0.26 -6.63
N ASP A 37 -5.08 -0.74 -5.76
CA ASP A 37 -6.38 -1.23 -5.29
C ASP A 37 -7.21 -0.14 -4.60
N PHE A 38 -6.54 0.85 -4.01
CA PHE A 38 -7.17 1.96 -3.28
C PHE A 38 -7.12 3.30 -4.00
N LYS A 39 -6.14 3.49 -4.90
CA LYS A 39 -6.01 4.72 -5.70
C LYS A 39 -6.66 4.60 -7.07
N GLY A 40 -6.74 3.38 -7.59
CA GLY A 40 -7.03 3.10 -8.98
C GLY A 40 -5.75 3.08 -9.82
N GLY A 41 -5.79 2.40 -10.95
CA GLY A 41 -4.66 2.29 -11.87
C GLY A 41 -4.68 1.02 -12.70
N ILE A 42 -3.59 0.83 -13.46
CA ILE A 42 -3.39 -0.30 -14.34
C ILE A 42 -2.26 -1.15 -13.79
N MET A 43 -2.50 -2.45 -13.66
CA MET A 43 -1.50 -3.43 -13.28
C MET A 43 -1.17 -4.30 -14.49
N ILE A 44 0.09 -4.40 -14.86
CA ILE A 44 0.57 -5.17 -15.99
C ILE A 44 1.64 -6.15 -15.51
N GLU A 45 1.39 -7.44 -15.66
CA GLU A 45 2.38 -8.49 -15.45
C GLU A 45 3.01 -8.85 -16.79
N ALA A 46 4.31 -8.66 -16.90
CA ALA A 46 5.06 -8.87 -18.13
C ALA A 46 6.23 -9.84 -17.89
N LYS A 47 6.30 -10.90 -18.69
CA LYS A 47 7.43 -11.84 -18.68
C LYS A 47 8.39 -11.52 -19.81
N PHE A 48 9.63 -11.32 -19.45
CA PHE A 48 10.76 -11.06 -20.36
C PHE A 48 11.51 -12.37 -20.66
N ASN A 49 12.08 -12.48 -21.86
CA ASN A 49 12.89 -13.66 -22.23
C ASN A 49 14.20 -13.72 -21.44
N ASN A 50 14.75 -12.56 -21.05
CA ASN A 50 15.96 -12.43 -20.22
C ASN A 50 15.64 -11.48 -19.06
N THR A 51 16.35 -11.59 -17.96
CA THR A 51 16.21 -10.68 -16.81
C THR A 51 16.43 -9.23 -17.26
N PRO A 52 15.41 -8.38 -17.21
CA PRO A 52 15.53 -7.00 -17.69
C PRO A 52 16.22 -6.11 -16.66
N ASN A 53 16.85 -5.04 -17.14
CA ASN A 53 17.39 -4.01 -16.26
C ASN A 53 16.27 -3.07 -15.81
N ILE A 54 15.93 -3.11 -14.52
CA ILE A 54 14.84 -2.33 -13.92
C ILE A 54 15.07 -0.82 -14.11
N SER A 55 16.32 -0.34 -14.02
CA SER A 55 16.64 1.08 -14.20
C SER A 55 16.31 1.56 -15.61
N SER A 56 16.60 0.74 -16.64
CA SER A 56 16.27 1.08 -18.03
C SER A 56 14.76 1.04 -18.29
N LEU A 57 14.04 0.09 -17.67
CA LEU A 57 12.58 0.03 -17.73
C LEU A 57 11.94 1.26 -17.09
N ARG A 58 12.46 1.68 -15.93
CA ARG A 58 11.97 2.88 -15.23
C ARG A 58 12.13 4.13 -16.09
N GLN A 59 13.29 4.34 -16.69
CA GLN A 59 13.51 5.48 -17.60
C GLN A 59 12.54 5.48 -18.78
N LYS A 60 12.24 4.31 -19.36
CA LYS A 60 11.28 4.20 -20.47
C LYS A 60 9.87 4.59 -20.05
N ILE A 61 9.46 4.20 -18.82
CA ILE A 61 8.12 4.49 -18.32
C ILE A 61 8.01 5.95 -17.88
N ASP A 62 9.03 6.49 -17.22
CA ASP A 62 9.06 7.90 -16.81
C ASP A 62 8.95 8.85 -18.03
N ASN A 63 9.54 8.47 -19.17
CA ASN A 63 9.43 9.22 -20.42
C ASN A 63 8.00 9.22 -21.02
N LEU A 64 7.13 8.32 -20.60
CA LEU A 64 5.73 8.28 -21.06
C LEU A 64 4.83 9.30 -20.35
N ASN A 65 5.31 9.93 -19.27
CA ASN A 65 4.56 10.90 -18.45
C ASN A 65 3.16 10.38 -17.98
N ILE A 66 3.04 9.07 -17.72
CA ILE A 66 1.78 8.40 -17.36
C ILE A 66 1.45 8.56 -15.86
N GLY A 67 2.12 9.47 -15.15
CA GLY A 67 1.97 9.63 -13.70
C GLY A 67 2.95 8.74 -12.90
N ASN A 68 2.62 8.47 -11.62
CA ASN A 68 3.48 7.64 -10.79
C ASN A 68 3.46 6.19 -11.26
N SER A 69 4.63 5.61 -11.41
CA SER A 69 4.80 4.21 -11.77
C SER A 69 5.59 3.45 -10.73
N GLU A 70 5.17 2.25 -10.40
CA GLU A 70 5.89 1.32 -9.53
C GLU A 70 6.27 0.08 -10.33
N ILE A 71 7.53 -0.35 -10.21
CA ILE A 71 8.08 -1.50 -10.93
C ILE A 71 8.62 -2.46 -9.88
N GLN A 72 8.15 -3.71 -9.89
CA GLN A 72 8.54 -4.76 -8.94
C GLN A 72 8.85 -6.05 -9.68
N GLU A 73 9.84 -6.81 -9.19
CA GLU A 73 10.02 -8.21 -9.57
C GLU A 73 8.94 -9.07 -8.90
N PHE A 74 8.37 -10.01 -9.63
CA PHE A 74 7.27 -10.85 -9.16
C PHE A 74 7.61 -12.33 -9.28
N GLY A 75 8.15 -12.90 -8.22
CA GLY A 75 8.48 -14.32 -8.11
C GLY A 75 9.75 -14.71 -8.88
N ASP A 76 9.72 -14.64 -10.19
CA ASP A 76 10.86 -14.93 -11.08
C ASP A 76 11.52 -13.61 -11.53
N PRO A 77 12.87 -13.51 -11.57
CA PRO A 77 13.56 -12.30 -12.07
C PRO A 77 13.19 -11.88 -13.50
N GLN A 78 12.60 -12.77 -14.26
CA GLN A 78 12.10 -12.49 -15.62
C GLN A 78 10.69 -11.91 -15.63
N ILE A 79 9.95 -11.97 -14.51
CA ILE A 79 8.59 -11.50 -14.40
C ILE A 79 8.58 -10.16 -13.67
N ILE A 80 8.14 -9.14 -14.37
CA ILE A 80 8.05 -7.78 -13.81
C ILE A 80 6.59 -7.37 -13.73
N LEU A 81 6.22 -6.86 -12.56
CA LEU A 81 4.93 -6.25 -12.31
C LEU A 81 5.05 -4.74 -12.39
N PHE A 82 4.30 -4.15 -13.31
CA PHE A 82 4.17 -2.71 -13.48
C PHE A 82 2.84 -2.24 -12.91
N LYS A 83 2.88 -1.23 -12.06
CA LYS A 83 1.71 -0.56 -11.52
C LYS A 83 1.75 0.88 -11.98
N LEU A 84 0.79 1.29 -12.79
CA LEU A 84 0.66 2.61 -13.37
C LEU A 84 -0.54 3.31 -12.74
N GLU A 85 -0.35 4.49 -12.13
CA GLU A 85 -1.49 5.29 -11.65
C GLU A 85 -2.28 5.82 -12.85
N SER A 86 -3.59 5.57 -12.88
CA SER A 86 -4.49 6.16 -13.86
C SER A 86 -5.69 6.74 -13.14
N ASN A 87 -5.92 8.03 -13.35
CA ASN A 87 -7.08 8.74 -12.79
C ASN A 87 -8.30 8.70 -13.74
N SER A 88 -8.16 8.04 -14.90
CA SER A 88 -9.18 8.03 -15.93
C SER A 88 -10.26 7.00 -15.63
N GLN A 89 -11.50 7.45 -15.68
CA GLN A 89 -12.67 6.54 -15.64
C GLN A 89 -13.00 5.99 -17.04
N ASP A 90 -12.41 6.54 -18.10
CA ASP A 90 -12.66 6.18 -19.48
C ASP A 90 -11.80 4.98 -19.90
N GLY A 91 -12.47 3.90 -20.31
CA GLY A 91 -11.79 2.70 -20.82
C GLY A 91 -10.96 2.98 -22.09
N GLN A 92 -11.29 4.01 -22.87
CA GLN A 92 -10.56 4.39 -24.08
C GLN A 92 -9.19 5.00 -23.74
N GLU A 93 -9.11 5.86 -22.74
CA GLU A 93 -7.86 6.46 -22.29
C GLU A 93 -6.92 5.40 -21.68
N ASN A 94 -7.48 4.47 -20.91
CA ASN A 94 -6.71 3.37 -20.35
C ASN A 94 -6.13 2.43 -21.42
N ASN A 95 -6.89 2.16 -22.47
CA ASN A 95 -6.41 1.37 -23.62
C ASN A 95 -5.26 2.11 -24.34
N SER A 96 -5.35 3.43 -24.50
CA SER A 96 -4.28 4.22 -25.10
C SER A 96 -2.99 4.20 -24.27
N ILE A 97 -3.10 4.25 -22.94
CA ILE A 97 -1.98 4.10 -22.01
C ILE A 97 -1.32 2.72 -22.14
N ILE A 98 -2.13 1.65 -22.20
CA ILE A 98 -1.64 0.29 -22.37
C ILE A 98 -0.93 0.12 -23.73
N GLU A 99 -1.44 0.71 -24.78
CA GLU A 99 -0.78 0.66 -26.09
C GLU A 99 0.56 1.43 -26.12
N GLN A 100 0.59 2.62 -25.55
CA GLN A 100 1.83 3.39 -25.42
C GLN A 100 2.86 2.64 -24.57
N PHE A 101 2.43 2.03 -23.46
CA PHE A 101 3.27 1.19 -22.63
C PHE A 101 3.85 0.01 -23.41
N LYS A 102 3.02 -0.75 -24.16
CA LYS A 102 3.47 -1.89 -24.98
C LYS A 102 4.49 -1.45 -26.03
N LYS A 103 4.25 -0.32 -26.70
CA LYS A 103 5.19 0.23 -27.71
C LYS A 103 6.53 0.62 -27.07
N SER A 104 6.54 1.19 -25.87
CA SER A 104 7.76 1.63 -25.18
C SER A 104 8.59 0.47 -24.65
N ILE A 105 7.94 -0.56 -24.11
CA ILE A 105 8.62 -1.72 -23.50
C ILE A 105 9.11 -2.70 -24.58
N GLY A 106 8.32 -2.89 -25.66
CA GLY A 106 8.64 -3.72 -26.80
C GLY A 106 7.68 -4.87 -27.04
N GLU A 107 7.60 -5.30 -28.30
CA GLU A 107 6.66 -6.35 -28.75
C GLU A 107 7.09 -7.78 -28.37
N LYS A 108 8.33 -7.98 -27.94
CA LYS A 108 8.89 -9.32 -27.60
C LYS A 108 8.69 -9.70 -26.13
N VAL A 109 7.70 -9.13 -25.48
CA VAL A 109 7.39 -9.37 -24.07
C VAL A 109 6.04 -10.08 -23.98
N ASP A 110 5.99 -11.14 -23.20
CA ASP A 110 4.75 -11.87 -22.92
C ASP A 110 3.95 -11.18 -21.82
N TYR A 111 2.87 -10.50 -22.20
CA TYR A 111 1.96 -9.82 -21.27
C TYR A 111 0.95 -10.82 -20.71
N ARG A 112 1.22 -11.35 -19.52
CA ARG A 112 0.42 -12.41 -18.90
C ARG A 112 -0.89 -11.92 -18.31
N ARG A 113 -0.86 -10.74 -17.71
CA ARG A 113 -2.03 -10.20 -17.00
C ARG A 113 -2.06 -8.69 -17.12
N ILE A 114 -3.20 -8.16 -17.48
CA ILE A 114 -3.47 -6.72 -17.49
C ILE A 114 -4.77 -6.51 -16.72
N GLU A 115 -4.67 -5.84 -15.60
CA GLU A 115 -5.82 -5.51 -14.74
C GLU A 115 -5.98 -4.01 -14.64
N PHE A 116 -7.21 -3.57 -14.57
CA PHE A 116 -7.56 -2.17 -14.37
C PHE A 116 -8.47 -2.04 -13.15
N VAL A 117 -8.10 -1.14 -12.25
CA VAL A 117 -8.92 -0.76 -11.10
C VAL A 117 -9.33 0.69 -11.28
N GLY A 118 -10.62 0.91 -11.52
CA GLY A 118 -11.15 2.28 -11.64
C GLY A 118 -11.07 3.05 -10.32
N PRO A 119 -10.84 4.39 -10.36
CA PRO A 119 -10.71 5.20 -9.14
C PRO A 119 -11.95 5.19 -8.25
N LYS A 120 -13.14 4.99 -8.83
CA LYS A 120 -14.39 4.82 -8.05
C LYS A 120 -14.35 3.53 -7.23
N VAL A 121 -13.93 2.42 -7.83
CA VAL A 121 -13.79 1.12 -7.14
C VAL A 121 -12.75 1.22 -6.04
N GLY A 122 -11.60 1.85 -6.31
CA GLY A 122 -10.57 2.10 -5.31
C GLY A 122 -11.07 2.90 -4.11
N SER A 123 -11.86 3.94 -4.32
CA SER A 123 -12.45 4.75 -3.24
C SER A 123 -13.48 3.97 -2.41
N GLU A 124 -14.30 3.14 -3.05
CA GLU A 124 -15.24 2.25 -2.37
C GLU A 124 -14.51 1.20 -1.52
N LEU A 125 -13.47 0.55 -2.07
CA LEU A 125 -12.64 -0.41 -1.34
C LEU A 125 -11.97 0.22 -0.13
N LYS A 126 -11.44 1.45 -0.27
CA LYS A 126 -10.86 2.21 0.85
C LYS A 126 -11.88 2.44 1.96
N MET A 127 -13.11 2.84 1.62
CA MET A 127 -14.17 3.06 2.59
C MET A 127 -14.59 1.77 3.30
N ILE A 128 -14.70 0.67 2.55
CA ILE A 128 -15.01 -0.67 3.10
C ILE A 128 -13.90 -1.12 4.06
N ALA A 129 -12.63 -0.96 3.67
CA ALA A 129 -11.49 -1.31 4.51
C ALA A 129 -11.48 -0.55 5.83
N ILE A 130 -11.71 0.79 5.80
CA ILE A 130 -11.79 1.60 7.02
C ILE A 130 -12.94 1.13 7.92
N LYS A 131 -14.12 0.88 7.35
CA LYS A 131 -15.26 0.36 8.11
C LYS A 131 -14.95 -1.01 8.73
N ALA A 132 -14.34 -1.92 7.97
CA ALA A 132 -13.97 -3.25 8.47
C ALA A 132 -12.99 -3.16 9.64
N ILE A 133 -11.97 -2.30 9.57
CA ILE A 133 -11.03 -2.06 10.67
C ILE A 133 -11.77 -1.53 11.90
N LEU A 134 -12.63 -0.53 11.76
CA LEU A 134 -13.39 0.03 12.88
C LEU A 134 -14.30 -1.01 13.53
N PHE A 135 -15.03 -1.80 12.74
CA PHE A 135 -15.87 -2.88 13.28
C PHE A 135 -15.04 -3.96 14.00
N SER A 136 -13.88 -4.32 13.45
CA SER A 136 -12.96 -5.27 14.08
C SER A 136 -12.46 -4.75 15.44
N LEU A 137 -12.05 -3.48 15.52
CA LEU A 137 -11.62 -2.86 16.77
C LEU A 137 -12.73 -2.82 17.82
N ILE A 138 -13.97 -2.46 17.41
CA ILE A 138 -15.13 -2.47 18.31
C ILE A 138 -15.44 -3.88 18.81
N ALA A 139 -15.43 -4.86 17.91
CA ALA A 139 -15.70 -6.26 18.28
C ALA A 139 -14.64 -6.79 19.26
N MET A 140 -13.36 -6.47 19.02
CA MET A 140 -12.25 -6.83 19.91
C MET A 140 -12.41 -6.15 21.28
N PHE A 141 -12.76 -4.87 21.31
CA PHE A 141 -13.02 -4.14 22.56
C PHE A 141 -14.14 -4.80 23.38
N ILE A 142 -15.28 -5.08 22.73
CA ILE A 142 -16.43 -5.73 23.37
C ILE A 142 -16.05 -7.11 23.91
N TYR A 143 -15.36 -7.93 23.11
CA TYR A 143 -14.91 -9.26 23.49
C TYR A 143 -14.01 -9.21 24.73
N ILE A 144 -13.01 -8.34 24.76
CA ILE A 144 -12.07 -8.22 25.89
C ILE A 144 -12.78 -7.68 27.12
N TRP A 145 -13.68 -6.72 26.97
CA TRP A 145 -14.49 -6.20 28.07
C TRP A 145 -15.30 -7.31 28.75
N PHE A 146 -16.04 -8.10 27.96
CA PHE A 146 -16.80 -9.22 28.49
C PHE A 146 -15.90 -10.29 29.10
N ARG A 147 -14.80 -10.63 28.45
CA ARG A 147 -13.91 -11.72 28.90
C ARG A 147 -13.18 -11.42 30.21
N PHE A 148 -12.78 -10.19 30.41
CA PHE A 148 -11.99 -9.76 31.58
C PHE A 148 -12.79 -8.95 32.59
N SER A 149 -14.10 -8.79 32.42
CA SER A 149 -15.01 -8.06 33.32
C SER A 149 -14.58 -6.64 33.67
N GLY A 150 -13.85 -5.96 32.76
CA GLY A 150 -13.39 -4.61 32.96
C GLY A 150 -13.12 -3.90 31.63
N TRP A 151 -13.74 -2.75 31.42
CA TRP A 151 -13.58 -1.95 30.21
C TRP A 151 -12.15 -1.42 30.01
N GLN A 152 -11.39 -1.25 31.10
CA GLN A 152 -10.01 -0.78 31.07
C GLN A 152 -9.10 -1.71 30.28
N PHE A 153 -9.35 -3.03 30.35
CA PHE A 153 -8.58 -4.03 29.60
C PHE A 153 -8.86 -3.94 28.09
N GLY A 154 -10.12 -3.67 27.71
CA GLY A 154 -10.48 -3.40 26.32
C GLY A 154 -9.81 -2.15 25.75
N LEU A 155 -9.80 -1.05 26.53
CA LEU A 155 -9.08 0.17 26.13
C LEU A 155 -7.57 -0.06 26.04
N GLY A 156 -6.98 -0.75 26.99
CA GLY A 156 -5.55 -1.08 26.94
C GLY A 156 -5.17 -1.86 25.68
N ALA A 157 -6.00 -2.82 25.27
CA ALA A 157 -5.78 -3.60 24.05
C ALA A 157 -5.96 -2.77 22.76
N LEU A 158 -6.82 -1.73 22.77
CA LEU A 158 -6.99 -0.83 21.62
C LEU A 158 -5.81 0.13 21.46
N ILE A 159 -5.17 0.53 22.57
CA ILE A 159 -4.08 1.51 22.56
C ILE A 159 -2.72 0.84 22.29
N ALA A 160 -2.58 -0.44 22.63
CA ALA A 160 -1.36 -1.22 22.40
C ALA A 160 -1.18 -1.61 20.93
#